data_b2a2bc66cce17c082bc0f54c45272f35
#
_entry.id   b2a2bc66cce17c082bc0f54c45272f35
#
_cell.length_a   1.000
_cell.length_b   1.000
_cell.length_c   1.000
_cell.angle_alpha   90.00
_cell.angle_beta   90.00
_cell.angle_gamma   90.00
#
_symmetry.space_group_name_H-M   'P 1'
#
loop_
_entity.id
_entity.type
_entity.pdbx_description
1 polymer ?
#
loop_
_entity_poly.entity_id
_entity_poly.type
_entity_poly.pdbx_seq_one_letter_code
_entity_poly.pdbx_strand_id
1 'polypeptide(L)'
;GLDELVPRYFWQEDIVITEGFKRSTYPKIEIFRSAIEEKPICTANDNLFALVTDDPAAIDVPIYSFAQVSAVADLIEQRFLKERKKHRVLVTLDGKRLPMNDFVQDFFAGGIQGMLSNLRGWREAGRIDIHITMEDA
;
A
#
# COMPACT_ATOMS: atom_id res chain seq x y z
N GLY A 1 -8.07 13.27 -3.18
CA GLY A 1 -7.82 12.57 -1.90
C GLY A 1 -6.78 11.48 -2.04
N LEU A 2 -6.41 10.80 -0.94
CA LEU A 2 -5.44 9.70 -0.98
C LEU A 2 -5.90 8.55 -1.89
N ASP A 3 -7.21 8.29 -1.92
CA ASP A 3 -7.83 7.27 -2.79
C ASP A 3 -7.58 7.48 -4.29
N GLU A 4 -7.32 8.72 -4.69
CA GLU A 4 -7.01 9.08 -6.07
C GLU A 4 -5.49 9.15 -6.32
N LEU A 5 -4.75 9.71 -5.35
CA LEU A 5 -3.32 9.93 -5.50
C LEU A 5 -2.53 8.62 -5.42
N VAL A 6 -2.84 7.76 -4.45
CA VAL A 6 -2.09 6.50 -4.26
C VAL A 6 -2.18 5.60 -5.49
N PRO A 7 -3.36 5.28 -6.04
CA PRO A 7 -3.44 4.46 -7.25
C PRO A 7 -2.83 5.10 -8.48
N ARG A 8 -2.77 6.43 -8.54
CA ARG A 8 -2.27 7.16 -9.70
C ARG A 8 -0.75 7.27 -9.76
N TYR A 9 -0.11 7.50 -8.60
CA TYR A 9 1.31 7.82 -8.54
C TYR A 9 2.15 6.76 -7.86
N PHE A 10 1.57 5.93 -6.98
CA PHE A 10 2.29 4.97 -6.13
C PHE A 10 1.82 3.52 -6.35
N TRP A 11 1.31 3.21 -7.54
CA TRP A 11 0.78 1.89 -7.85
C TRP A 11 1.85 0.78 -7.86
N GLN A 12 3.13 1.13 -7.95
CA GLN A 12 4.26 0.19 -7.91
C GLN A 12 4.74 -0.10 -6.48
N GLU A 13 4.36 0.75 -5.52
CA GLU A 13 4.84 0.62 -4.15
C GLU A 13 4.08 -0.47 -3.38
N ASP A 14 4.80 -1.21 -2.54
CA ASP A 14 4.21 -2.22 -1.67
C ASP A 14 3.42 -1.59 -0.53
N ILE A 15 3.87 -0.43 -0.05
CA ILE A 15 3.24 0.37 0.98
C ILE A 15 3.47 1.85 0.72
N VAL A 16 2.49 2.66 1.05
CA VAL A 16 2.60 4.13 1.03
C VAL A 16 2.32 4.64 2.44
N ILE A 17 3.30 5.32 3.01
CA ILE A 17 3.18 5.95 4.33
C ILE A 17 2.97 7.46 4.10
N THR A 18 1.93 8.00 4.72
CA THR A 18 1.61 9.42 4.63
C THR A 18 1.71 10.07 6.00
N GLU A 19 2.19 11.30 6.06
CA GLU A 19 2.22 12.10 7.28
C GLU A 19 1.00 13.04 7.32
N GLY A 20 0.44 13.24 8.50
CA GLY A 20 -0.80 14.00 8.70
C GLY A 20 -2.04 13.13 8.45
N PHE A 21 -2.98 13.61 7.67
CA PHE A 21 -4.21 12.87 7.28
C PHE A 21 -4.99 12.24 8.45
N LYS A 22 -4.95 12.84 9.65
CA LYS A 22 -5.58 12.32 10.87
C LYS A 22 -7.08 12.01 10.73
N ARG A 23 -7.76 12.67 9.78
CA ARG A 23 -9.19 12.46 9.49
C ARG A 23 -9.47 11.39 8.43
N SER A 24 -8.44 10.76 7.85
CA SER A 24 -8.63 9.68 6.89
C SER A 24 -9.16 8.42 7.58
N THR A 25 -9.74 7.52 6.81
CA THR A 25 -10.21 6.21 7.30
C THR A 25 -9.10 5.15 7.26
N TYR A 26 -7.91 5.49 6.76
CA TYR A 26 -6.78 4.57 6.68
C TYR A 26 -6.22 4.22 8.06
N PRO A 27 -5.60 3.03 8.22
CA PRO A 27 -4.89 2.64 9.44
C PRO A 27 -3.84 3.66 9.83
N LYS A 28 -3.72 3.93 11.14
CA LYS A 28 -2.84 4.97 11.68
C LYS A 28 -1.90 4.43 12.74
N ILE A 29 -0.70 4.98 12.76
CA ILE A 29 0.18 4.99 13.93
C ILE A 29 0.24 6.44 14.40
N GLU A 30 -0.01 6.68 15.66
CA GLU A 30 0.17 8.02 16.26
C GLU A 30 1.48 8.07 17.00
N ILE A 31 2.20 9.18 16.86
CA ILE A 31 3.36 9.53 17.66
C ILE A 31 2.89 10.55 18.70
N PHE A 32 2.94 10.16 19.98
CA PHE A 32 2.46 11.00 21.09
C PHE A 32 3.62 11.46 21.96
N ARG A 33 3.55 12.72 22.37
CA ARG A 33 4.44 13.33 23.38
C ARG A 33 3.62 14.23 24.30
N SER A 34 3.65 13.95 25.60
CA SER A 34 2.93 14.73 26.62
C SER A 34 3.35 16.20 26.71
N ALA A 35 4.58 16.51 26.25
CA ALA A 35 5.07 17.90 26.15
C ALA A 35 4.37 18.72 25.05
N ILE A 36 3.65 18.08 24.11
CA ILE A 36 2.99 18.73 22.97
C ILE A 36 1.48 18.69 23.13
N GLU A 37 0.92 17.54 23.52
CA GLU A 37 -0.51 17.30 23.66
C GLU A 37 -0.79 16.66 25.01
N GLU A 38 -1.91 16.99 25.63
CA GLU A 38 -2.30 16.41 26.93
C GLU A 38 -2.64 14.92 26.85
N LYS A 39 -3.12 14.46 25.69
CA LYS A 39 -3.53 13.08 25.43
C LYS A 39 -3.41 12.73 23.95
N PRO A 40 -3.33 11.44 23.58
CA PRO A 40 -3.40 11.01 22.19
C PRO A 40 -4.63 11.56 21.49
N ILE A 41 -4.48 11.95 20.22
CA ILE A 41 -5.53 12.57 19.40
C ILE A 41 -6.44 11.49 18.81
N CYS A 42 -5.86 10.38 18.35
CA CYS A 42 -6.60 9.28 17.73
C CYS A 42 -7.01 8.23 18.77
N THR A 43 -8.09 7.53 18.46
CA THR A 43 -8.61 6.40 19.22
C THR A 43 -8.68 5.15 18.35
N ALA A 44 -9.02 4.01 18.92
CA ALA A 44 -9.28 2.79 18.14
C ALA A 44 -10.38 3.00 17.08
N ASN A 45 -11.36 3.87 17.35
CA ASN A 45 -12.43 4.21 16.38
C ASN A 45 -11.91 5.02 15.17
N ASP A 46 -10.74 5.66 15.28
CA ASP A 46 -10.09 6.38 14.18
C ASP A 46 -9.19 5.47 13.34
N ASN A 47 -9.30 4.15 13.52
CA ASN A 47 -8.44 3.14 12.90
C ASN A 47 -6.97 3.26 13.35
N LEU A 48 -6.74 3.70 14.60
CA LEU A 48 -5.43 3.66 15.24
C LEU A 48 -5.08 2.21 15.55
N PHE A 49 -3.91 1.74 15.14
CA PHE A 49 -3.47 0.37 15.39
C PHE A 49 -2.17 0.27 16.22
N ALA A 50 -1.49 1.38 16.45
CA ALA A 50 -0.37 1.47 17.39
C ALA A 50 -0.14 2.92 17.84
N LEU A 51 0.38 3.08 19.05
CA LEU A 51 0.87 4.34 19.59
C LEU A 51 2.38 4.24 19.82
N VAL A 52 3.12 5.28 19.43
CA VAL A 52 4.55 5.40 19.72
C VAL A 52 4.76 6.53 20.71
N THR A 53 5.23 6.21 21.90
CA THR A 53 5.46 7.19 22.97
C THR A 53 6.39 6.63 24.03
N ASP A 54 7.14 7.50 24.71
CA ASP A 54 7.86 7.19 25.94
C ASP A 54 7.08 7.72 27.19
N ASP A 55 5.97 8.41 26.96
CA ASP A 55 5.11 8.94 28.01
C ASP A 55 4.02 7.95 28.42
N PRO A 56 3.52 7.99 29.66
CA PRO A 56 2.37 7.20 30.06
C PRO A 56 1.14 7.54 29.21
N ALA A 57 0.50 6.52 28.64
CA ALA A 57 -0.74 6.67 27.89
C ALA A 57 -1.71 5.54 28.21
N ALA A 58 -2.99 5.88 28.39
CA ALA A 58 -4.07 4.91 28.60
C ALA A 58 -4.87 4.79 27.30
N ILE A 59 -4.53 3.80 26.46
CA ILE A 59 -5.17 3.55 25.18
C ILE A 59 -5.19 2.04 24.90
N ASP A 60 -6.24 1.59 24.22
CA ASP A 60 -6.45 0.17 23.90
C ASP A 60 -5.87 -0.20 22.52
N VAL A 61 -4.58 0.11 22.33
CA VAL A 61 -3.77 -0.34 21.19
C VAL A 61 -2.35 -0.63 21.67
N PRO A 62 -1.56 -1.43 20.93
CA PRO A 62 -0.14 -1.64 21.24
C PRO A 62 0.62 -0.33 21.36
N ILE A 63 1.43 -0.21 22.44
CA ILE A 63 2.29 0.96 22.69
C ILE A 63 3.74 0.56 22.49
N TYR A 64 4.48 1.38 21.76
CA TYR A 64 5.91 1.24 21.50
C TYR A 64 6.66 2.48 21.98
N SER A 65 7.87 2.31 22.50
CA SER A 65 8.78 3.42 22.80
C SER A 65 9.46 3.93 21.53
N PHE A 66 10.02 5.15 21.57
CA PHE A 66 10.81 5.69 20.46
C PHE A 66 12.05 4.85 20.12
N ALA A 67 12.55 4.04 21.07
CA ALA A 67 13.67 3.12 20.82
C ALA A 67 13.25 1.83 20.05
N GLN A 68 11.95 1.51 19.97
CA GLN A 68 11.44 0.27 19.40
C GLN A 68 11.10 0.38 17.89
N VAL A 69 11.94 1.07 17.13
CA VAL A 69 11.71 1.29 15.68
C VAL A 69 11.56 -0.02 14.92
N SER A 70 12.41 -1.03 15.19
CA SER A 70 12.33 -2.33 14.52
C SER A 70 11.01 -3.05 14.81
N ALA A 71 10.52 -3.00 16.05
CA ALA A 71 9.25 -3.61 16.41
C ALA A 71 8.05 -2.95 15.70
N VAL A 72 8.10 -1.64 15.52
CA VAL A 72 7.10 -0.90 14.72
C VAL A 72 7.17 -1.28 13.25
N ALA A 73 8.37 -1.42 12.69
CA ALA A 73 8.55 -1.88 11.32
C ALA A 73 8.01 -3.31 11.13
N ASP A 74 8.35 -4.25 12.02
CA ASP A 74 7.83 -5.62 12.00
C ASP A 74 6.29 -5.65 12.09
N LEU A 75 5.69 -4.79 12.91
CA LEU A 75 4.23 -4.67 13.00
C LEU A 75 3.62 -4.24 11.65
N ILE A 76 4.22 -3.26 10.99
CA ILE A 76 3.78 -2.77 9.68
C ILE A 76 3.91 -3.88 8.63
N GLU A 77 5.06 -4.54 8.57
CA GLU A 77 5.30 -5.64 7.64
C GLU A 77 4.31 -6.78 7.84
N GLN A 78 4.12 -7.20 9.08
CA GLN A 78 3.19 -8.27 9.42
C GLN A 78 1.74 -7.94 9.08
N ARG A 79 1.34 -6.69 9.22
CA ARG A 79 -0.04 -6.27 9.01
C ARG A 79 -0.37 -6.02 7.54
N PHE A 80 0.58 -5.49 6.77
CA PHE A 80 0.30 -4.96 5.42
C PHE A 80 1.10 -5.62 4.30
N LEU A 81 2.23 -6.29 4.61
CA LEU A 81 3.13 -6.83 3.61
C LEU A 81 3.21 -8.37 3.61
N LYS A 82 2.53 -9.04 4.56
CA LYS A 82 2.54 -10.52 4.66
C LYS A 82 2.04 -11.21 3.40
N GLU A 83 1.05 -10.62 2.74
CA GLU A 83 0.47 -11.14 1.50
C GLU A 83 0.90 -10.24 0.33
N ARG A 84 2.16 -10.36 -0.09
CA ARG A 84 2.60 -9.72 -1.32
C ARG A 84 1.81 -10.29 -2.49
N LYS A 85 1.13 -9.41 -3.23
CA LYS A 85 0.51 -9.80 -4.49
C LYS A 85 1.60 -10.33 -5.42
N LYS A 86 1.39 -11.53 -5.95
CA LYS A 86 2.32 -12.16 -6.92
C LYS A 86 2.50 -11.30 -8.16
N HIS A 87 1.44 -10.58 -8.55
CA HIS A 87 1.41 -9.79 -9.78
C HIS A 87 0.74 -8.45 -9.53
N ARG A 88 1.26 -7.43 -10.19
CA ARG A 88 0.65 -6.11 -10.27
C ARG A 88 0.43 -5.76 -11.72
N VAL A 89 -0.83 -5.65 -12.11
CA VAL A 89 -1.21 -5.32 -13.48
C VAL A 89 -1.83 -3.94 -13.51
N LEU A 90 -1.31 -3.07 -14.35
CA LEU A 90 -1.89 -1.77 -14.66
C LEU A 90 -2.32 -1.77 -16.12
N VAL A 91 -3.62 -1.61 -16.35
CA VAL A 91 -4.17 -1.37 -17.68
C VAL A 91 -4.65 0.08 -17.74
N THR A 92 -4.27 0.78 -18.80
CA THR A 92 -4.76 2.12 -19.09
C THR A 92 -5.37 2.17 -20.49
N LEU A 93 -6.48 2.85 -20.61
CA LEU A 93 -7.15 3.15 -21.88
C LEU A 93 -7.14 4.67 -22.05
N ASP A 94 -6.48 5.17 -23.08
CA ASP A 94 -6.30 6.62 -23.35
C ASP A 94 -5.78 7.37 -22.12
N GLY A 95 -4.79 6.78 -21.41
CA GLY A 95 -4.18 7.33 -20.22
C GLY A 95 -5.04 7.22 -18.94
N LYS A 96 -6.26 6.68 -19.02
CA LYS A 96 -7.14 6.45 -17.86
C LYS A 96 -6.98 5.02 -17.36
N ARG A 97 -6.75 4.86 -16.06
CA ARG A 97 -6.62 3.56 -15.42
C ARG A 97 -7.95 2.79 -15.47
N LEU A 98 -7.87 1.53 -15.89
CA LEU A 98 -8.96 0.57 -15.79
C LEU A 98 -8.90 -0.10 -14.41
N PRO A 99 -9.95 0.05 -13.55
CA PRO A 99 -10.00 -0.62 -12.27
C PRO A 99 -10.09 -2.15 -12.45
N MET A 100 -9.25 -2.89 -11.74
CA MET A 100 -9.27 -4.35 -11.75
C MET A 100 -9.14 -4.88 -10.32
N ASN A 101 -9.93 -5.88 -9.98
CA ASN A 101 -9.75 -6.62 -8.74
C ASN A 101 -8.58 -7.62 -8.88
N ASP A 102 -8.19 -8.24 -7.78
CA ASP A 102 -7.01 -9.12 -7.73
C ASP A 102 -7.14 -10.33 -8.66
N PHE A 103 -8.32 -10.95 -8.72
CA PHE A 103 -8.59 -12.07 -9.62
C PHE A 103 -8.35 -11.69 -11.09
N VAL A 104 -8.86 -10.53 -11.50
CA VAL A 104 -8.67 -10.04 -12.88
C VAL A 104 -7.21 -9.72 -13.15
N GLN A 105 -6.48 -9.12 -12.20
CA GLN A 105 -5.05 -8.87 -12.33
C GLN A 105 -4.26 -10.17 -12.50
N ASP A 106 -4.53 -11.19 -11.69
CA ASP A 106 -3.87 -12.50 -11.77
C ASP A 106 -4.19 -13.19 -13.09
N PHE A 107 -5.43 -13.10 -13.57
CA PHE A 107 -5.85 -13.63 -14.86
C PHE A 107 -5.09 -12.97 -16.03
N PHE A 108 -5.01 -11.64 -16.04
CA PHE A 108 -4.26 -10.89 -17.06
C PHE A 108 -2.77 -11.22 -17.01
N ALA A 109 -2.17 -11.22 -15.83
CA ALA A 109 -0.75 -11.55 -15.67
C ALA A 109 -0.44 -12.95 -16.21
N GLY A 110 -1.20 -13.95 -15.78
CA GLY A 110 -1.03 -15.34 -16.23
C GLY A 110 -1.28 -15.53 -17.72
N GLY A 111 -2.33 -14.91 -18.25
CA GLY A 111 -2.64 -14.96 -19.68
C GLY A 111 -1.55 -14.33 -20.56
N ILE A 112 -1.11 -13.13 -20.20
CA ILE A 112 -0.03 -12.42 -20.92
C ILE A 112 1.28 -13.21 -20.83
N GLN A 113 1.66 -13.66 -19.64
CA GLN A 113 2.88 -14.45 -19.44
C GLN A 113 2.83 -15.76 -20.26
N GLY A 114 1.67 -16.45 -20.25
CA GLY A 114 1.47 -17.67 -21.03
C GLY A 114 1.58 -17.45 -22.54
N MET A 115 1.02 -16.36 -23.06
CA MET A 115 1.16 -16.00 -24.48
C MET A 115 2.61 -15.68 -24.85
N LEU A 116 3.27 -14.85 -24.05
CA LEU A 116 4.64 -14.41 -24.31
C LEU A 116 5.65 -15.55 -24.17
N SER A 117 5.41 -16.51 -23.27
CA SER A 117 6.32 -17.65 -23.03
C SER A 117 6.54 -18.53 -24.29
N ASN A 118 5.60 -18.48 -25.24
CA ASN A 118 5.71 -19.22 -26.50
C ASN A 118 6.44 -18.44 -27.60
N LEU A 119 6.83 -17.20 -27.36
CA LEU A 119 7.52 -16.39 -28.37
C LEU A 119 9.03 -16.67 -28.36
N ARG A 120 9.60 -16.70 -29.58
CA ARG A 120 11.05 -16.81 -29.73
C ARG A 120 11.76 -15.62 -29.08
N GLY A 121 12.69 -15.90 -28.16
CA GLY A 121 13.40 -14.88 -27.41
C GLY A 121 12.80 -14.58 -26.04
N TRP A 122 11.74 -15.28 -25.63
CA TRP A 122 11.23 -15.20 -24.28
C TRP A 122 12.31 -15.48 -23.22
N ARG A 123 12.25 -14.74 -22.15
CA ARG A 123 13.03 -14.98 -20.91
C ARG A 123 12.19 -14.55 -19.71
N GLU A 124 12.44 -15.12 -18.56
CA GLU A 124 11.87 -14.62 -17.32
C GLU A 124 12.26 -13.16 -17.10
N ALA A 125 11.29 -12.32 -16.78
CA ALA A 125 11.46 -10.90 -16.55
C ALA A 125 10.69 -10.47 -15.31
N GLY A 126 11.28 -9.58 -14.51
CA GLY A 126 10.62 -8.99 -13.35
C GLY A 126 9.54 -7.96 -13.73
N ARG A 127 9.58 -7.45 -14.98
CA ARG A 127 8.61 -6.49 -15.50
C ARG A 127 8.37 -6.73 -17.00
N ILE A 128 7.10 -6.62 -17.38
CA ILE A 128 6.65 -6.70 -18.78
C ILE A 128 5.85 -5.43 -19.08
N ASP A 129 6.23 -4.70 -20.09
CA ASP A 129 5.51 -3.53 -20.60
C ASP A 129 4.96 -3.85 -21.98
N ILE A 130 3.65 -3.66 -22.19
CA ILE A 130 2.96 -3.89 -23.45
C ILE A 130 2.24 -2.61 -23.86
N HIS A 131 2.54 -2.12 -25.07
CA HIS A 131 1.88 -0.97 -25.66
C HIS A 131 1.08 -1.42 -26.87
N ILE A 132 -0.21 -1.10 -26.88
CA ILE A 132 -1.11 -1.39 -28.00
C ILE A 132 -1.68 -0.07 -28.51
N THR A 133 -1.44 0.23 -29.77
CA THR A 133 -2.06 1.36 -30.45
C THR A 133 -3.14 0.82 -31.39
N MET A 134 -4.36 1.32 -31.26
CA MET A 134 -5.45 1.01 -32.17
C MET A 134 -5.42 2.05 -33.28
N GLU A 135 -5.45 1.62 -34.54
CA GLU A 135 -5.69 2.54 -35.63
C GLU A 135 -7.17 2.92 -35.65
N ASP A 136 -7.47 4.20 -35.84
CA ASP A 136 -8.84 4.67 -35.97
C ASP A 136 -9.47 3.98 -37.20
N ALA A 137 -10.63 3.35 -36.99
CA ALA A 137 -11.39 2.68 -38.01
C ALA A 137 -12.18 3.67 -38.90
#